data_c179b72cd94c9387c06280507db718c9
#
_entry.id   c179b72cd94c9387c06280507db718c9
#
_cell.length_a   1.000
_cell.length_b   1.000
_cell.length_c   1.000
_cell.angle_alpha   90.00
_cell.angle_beta   90.00
_cell.angle_gamma   90.00
#
_symmetry.space_group_name_H-M   'P 1'
#
loop_
_entity.id
_entity.type
_entity.pdbx_description
1 polymer ?
#
loop_
_entity_poly.entity_id
_entity_poly.type
_entity_poly.pdbx_seq_one_letter_code
_entity_poly.pdbx_strand_id
1 'polypeptide(L)'
;MDYTRSEAKAWAGKTFHGFFEAPFTPIDANGEIDAKQLQENIDRYIDLGVDGLVVGGFIAELWTMTYQDWLRYHQLVAQAVRGRVPLFTIILESSAKQAVEKLAYVQKLGYDGAEIMNPSVQLRSDDEIFDFMKYVADRSPLALVLYRTPMPGTLMSMDLIVRLAEIDTVVGVKQGSFSRSDTLVLRRRARPDFIVSEPMESFFLDDLRAGGQVLWAAFWYLAYGKLRPLMREYYTLGRAGRWEEARKPWEALQPARVFFEDLATDMARTGTYASHIAMMKPWMEAIGFPVGPVLPPVRGLPAERREWLVDQLKKLGVA
;
A
#
# COMPACT_ATOMS: atom_id res chain seq x y z
N MET A 1 5.90 11.12 -15.24
CA MET A 1 4.47 10.85 -15.60
C MET A 1 4.39 10.76 -17.12
N ASP A 2 4.06 9.59 -17.65
CA ASP A 2 4.08 9.29 -19.09
C ASP A 2 2.65 9.13 -19.65
N TYR A 3 1.71 9.92 -19.15
CA TYR A 3 0.32 9.92 -19.57
C TYR A 3 -0.32 11.29 -19.38
N THR A 4 -1.35 11.59 -20.16
CA THR A 4 -2.26 12.72 -19.98
C THR A 4 -3.44 12.33 -19.08
N ARG A 5 -4.22 13.30 -18.60
CA ARG A 5 -5.42 13.03 -17.77
C ARG A 5 -6.36 12.00 -18.38
N SER A 6 -6.66 12.14 -19.68
CA SER A 6 -7.56 11.23 -20.41
C SER A 6 -6.95 9.84 -20.66
N GLU A 7 -5.64 9.70 -20.56
CA GLU A 7 -4.92 8.42 -20.73
C GLU A 7 -4.67 7.71 -19.41
N ALA A 8 -4.95 8.33 -18.25
CA ALA A 8 -4.60 7.81 -16.93
C ALA A 8 -5.10 6.38 -16.71
N LYS A 9 -6.34 6.06 -17.08
CA LYS A 9 -6.89 4.70 -16.94
C LYS A 9 -6.21 3.69 -17.86
N ALA A 10 -5.97 4.05 -19.11
CA ALA A 10 -5.28 3.17 -20.05
C ALA A 10 -3.83 2.91 -19.63
N TRP A 11 -3.16 3.95 -19.12
CA TRP A 11 -1.82 3.81 -18.52
C TRP A 11 -1.84 2.91 -17.29
N ALA A 12 -2.77 3.13 -16.34
CA ALA A 12 -2.90 2.30 -15.15
C ALA A 12 -3.18 0.83 -15.50
N GLY A 13 -4.04 0.57 -16.48
CA GLY A 13 -4.33 -0.79 -16.96
C GLY A 13 -3.09 -1.55 -17.46
N LYS A 14 -2.10 -0.84 -18.00
CA LYS A 14 -0.82 -1.41 -18.45
C LYS A 14 0.22 -1.49 -17.34
N THR A 15 0.16 -0.60 -16.35
CA THR A 15 1.20 -0.41 -15.34
C THR A 15 0.90 -1.18 -14.04
N PHE A 16 -0.37 -1.26 -13.63
CA PHE A 16 -0.74 -1.84 -12.33
C PHE A 16 -0.82 -3.36 -12.40
N HIS A 17 0.33 -4.00 -12.31
CA HIS A 17 0.48 -5.45 -12.27
C HIS A 17 1.45 -5.85 -11.17
N GLY A 18 1.25 -7.02 -10.56
CA GLY A 18 2.18 -7.56 -9.57
C GLY A 18 2.06 -6.91 -8.20
N PHE A 19 3.19 -6.47 -7.65
CA PHE A 19 3.33 -6.09 -6.25
C PHE A 19 3.73 -4.62 -6.12
N PHE A 20 2.77 -3.78 -5.74
CA PHE A 20 3.00 -2.39 -5.37
C PHE A 20 3.16 -2.32 -3.86
N GLU A 21 4.39 -2.18 -3.40
CA GLU A 21 4.74 -2.30 -1.99
C GLU A 21 4.75 -0.95 -1.27
N ALA A 22 4.41 -0.99 0.01
CA ALA A 22 4.46 0.16 0.89
C ALA A 22 5.69 0.05 1.81
N PRO A 23 6.78 0.81 1.55
CA PRO A 23 8.00 0.74 2.33
C PRO A 23 7.85 1.38 3.71
N PHE A 24 8.57 0.82 4.68
CA PHE A 24 8.75 1.43 6.00
C PHE A 24 9.74 2.60 5.92
N THR A 25 9.57 3.60 6.78
CA THR A 25 10.52 4.70 6.94
C THR A 25 11.63 4.29 7.91
N PRO A 26 12.88 4.23 7.47
CA PRO A 26 14.00 4.05 8.38
C PRO A 26 14.18 5.28 9.28
N ILE A 27 14.31 5.02 10.57
CA ILE A 27 14.48 6.06 11.61
C ILE A 27 15.80 5.81 12.32
N ASP A 28 16.59 6.86 12.52
CA ASP A 28 17.85 6.81 13.22
C ASP A 28 17.68 6.87 14.76
N ALA A 29 18.79 6.82 15.49
CA ALA A 29 18.79 6.87 16.95
C ALA A 29 18.30 8.21 17.54
N ASN A 30 18.25 9.27 16.73
CA ASN A 30 17.77 10.60 17.13
C ASN A 30 16.29 10.80 16.83
N GLY A 31 15.63 9.82 16.20
CA GLY A 31 14.23 9.90 15.78
C GLY A 31 14.03 10.59 14.43
N GLU A 32 15.09 10.76 13.67
CA GLU A 32 15.07 11.41 12.36
C GLU A 32 15.04 10.37 11.22
N ILE A 33 14.57 10.78 10.04
CA ILE A 33 14.60 9.93 8.84
C ILE A 33 16.05 9.64 8.46
N ASP A 34 16.45 8.38 8.51
CA ASP A 34 17.77 7.92 8.01
C ASP A 34 17.76 7.89 6.48
N ALA A 35 18.24 8.98 5.89
CA ALA A 35 18.23 9.14 4.43
C ALA A 35 19.09 8.11 3.70
N LYS A 36 20.22 7.68 4.30
CA LYS A 36 21.11 6.68 3.70
C LYS A 36 20.43 5.31 3.70
N GLN A 37 19.90 4.92 4.85
CA GLN A 37 19.22 3.64 4.98
C GLN A 37 17.94 3.58 4.14
N LEU A 38 17.22 4.70 4.00
CA LEU A 38 16.08 4.81 3.10
C LEU A 38 16.47 4.53 1.63
N GLN A 39 17.55 5.15 1.17
CA GLN A 39 18.10 4.91 -0.15
C GLN A 39 18.46 3.43 -0.37
N GLU A 40 19.22 2.85 0.57
CA GLU A 40 19.67 1.45 0.50
C GLU A 40 18.47 0.46 0.49
N ASN A 41 17.46 0.71 1.34
CA ASN A 41 16.26 -0.12 1.36
C ASN A 41 15.46 -0.02 0.06
N ILE A 42 15.28 1.18 -0.49
CA ILE A 42 14.57 1.37 -1.76
C ILE A 42 15.31 0.71 -2.92
N ASP A 43 16.63 0.87 -3.01
CA ASP A 43 17.43 0.19 -4.03
C ASP A 43 17.21 -1.32 -3.94
N ARG A 44 17.28 -1.88 -2.74
CA ARG A 44 17.06 -3.30 -2.51
C ARG A 44 15.63 -3.76 -2.81
N TYR A 45 14.59 -2.97 -2.50
CA TYR A 45 13.21 -3.31 -2.87
C TYR A 45 13.07 -3.46 -4.39
N ILE A 46 13.65 -2.52 -5.14
CA ILE A 46 13.62 -2.53 -6.60
C ILE A 46 14.40 -3.73 -7.14
N ASP A 47 15.59 -4.01 -6.62
CA ASP A 47 16.42 -5.16 -7.01
C ASP A 47 15.73 -6.51 -6.73
N LEU A 48 14.88 -6.57 -5.69
CA LEU A 48 14.08 -7.75 -5.38
C LEU A 48 12.83 -7.88 -6.27
N GLY A 49 12.59 -6.91 -7.14
CA GLY A 49 11.56 -6.98 -8.17
C GLY A 49 10.17 -6.54 -7.70
N VAL A 50 10.06 -5.51 -6.85
CA VAL A 50 8.77 -4.83 -6.66
C VAL A 50 8.34 -4.18 -7.97
N ASP A 51 7.04 -4.21 -8.27
CA ASP A 51 6.51 -3.68 -9.52
C ASP A 51 6.12 -2.19 -9.40
N GLY A 52 6.09 -1.65 -8.18
CA GLY A 52 5.85 -0.24 -7.88
C GLY A 52 5.94 0.04 -6.38
N LEU A 53 5.95 1.31 -6.01
CA LEU A 53 6.00 1.76 -4.62
C LEU A 53 4.86 2.74 -4.31
N VAL A 54 4.21 2.55 -3.15
CA VAL A 54 3.16 3.43 -2.61
C VAL A 54 3.59 3.89 -1.23
N VAL A 55 4.07 5.11 -1.11
CA VAL A 55 4.85 5.61 0.02
C VAL A 55 4.12 6.64 0.87
N GLY A 56 4.59 6.87 2.10
CA GLY A 56 4.10 7.94 2.97
C GLY A 56 2.75 7.67 3.62
N GLY A 57 2.36 6.40 3.74
CA GLY A 57 1.13 5.98 4.42
C GLY A 57 1.32 5.57 5.88
N PHE A 58 0.39 4.75 6.38
CA PHE A 58 0.41 4.28 7.77
C PHE A 58 1.69 3.50 8.10
N ILE A 59 2.15 2.63 7.19
CA ILE A 59 3.38 1.84 7.37
C ILE A 59 4.63 2.74 7.48
N ALA A 60 4.59 3.90 6.83
CA ALA A 60 5.66 4.91 6.91
C ALA A 60 5.57 5.79 8.17
N GLU A 61 4.65 5.52 9.10
CA GLU A 61 4.43 6.29 10.33
C GLU A 61 4.11 7.78 10.06
N LEU A 62 3.32 8.05 9.01
CA LEU A 62 3.01 9.43 8.57
C LEU A 62 2.47 10.34 9.70
N TRP A 63 1.80 9.76 10.71
CA TRP A 63 1.26 10.53 11.86
C TRP A 63 2.33 11.08 12.78
N THR A 64 3.58 10.65 12.65
CA THR A 64 4.72 11.20 13.41
C THR A 64 5.42 12.32 12.66
N MET A 65 5.14 12.50 11.37
CA MET A 65 5.79 13.46 10.51
C MET A 65 5.15 14.84 10.63
N THR A 66 5.98 15.86 10.82
CA THR A 66 5.58 17.23 10.54
C THR A 66 5.38 17.42 9.03
N TYR A 67 4.80 18.56 8.63
CA TYR A 67 4.70 18.88 7.19
C TYR A 67 6.08 18.98 6.51
N GLN A 68 7.09 19.49 7.22
CA GLN A 68 8.46 19.57 6.70
C GLN A 68 9.10 18.19 6.55
N ASP A 69 8.86 17.29 7.49
CA ASP A 69 9.32 15.89 7.39
C ASP A 69 8.66 15.19 6.22
N TRP A 70 7.36 15.42 5.99
CA TRP A 70 6.62 14.90 4.85
C TRP A 70 7.24 15.37 3.52
N LEU A 71 7.55 16.67 3.38
CA LEU A 71 8.21 17.21 2.19
C LEU A 71 9.57 16.55 1.96
N ARG A 72 10.40 16.50 3.03
CA ARG A 72 11.74 15.89 2.99
C ARG A 72 11.67 14.40 2.65
N TYR A 73 10.77 13.66 3.28
CA TYR A 73 10.57 12.23 3.01
C TYR A 73 10.30 11.96 1.54
N HIS A 74 9.36 12.66 0.94
CA HIS A 74 9.00 12.47 -0.46
C HIS A 74 10.10 12.87 -1.42
N GLN A 75 10.87 13.91 -1.10
CA GLN A 75 12.07 14.28 -1.86
C GLN A 75 13.13 13.16 -1.82
N LEU A 76 13.44 12.64 -0.63
CA LEU A 76 14.39 11.54 -0.46
C LEU A 76 13.95 10.27 -1.21
N VAL A 77 12.67 9.92 -1.12
CA VAL A 77 12.11 8.77 -1.85
C VAL A 77 12.23 8.95 -3.37
N ALA A 78 11.87 10.12 -3.90
CA ALA A 78 12.00 10.39 -5.33
C ALA A 78 13.45 10.27 -5.81
N GLN A 79 14.39 10.81 -5.02
CA GLN A 79 15.83 10.70 -5.29
C GLN A 79 16.32 9.24 -5.22
N ALA A 80 15.75 8.42 -4.35
CA ALA A 80 16.08 7.01 -4.24
C ALA A 80 15.50 6.20 -5.41
N VAL A 81 14.23 6.41 -5.75
CA VAL A 81 13.53 5.65 -6.81
C VAL A 81 14.08 5.97 -8.20
N ARG A 82 14.35 7.24 -8.50
CA ARG A 82 14.94 7.68 -9.79
C ARG A 82 14.14 7.21 -11.02
N GLY A 83 12.82 7.11 -10.91
CA GLY A 83 11.94 6.67 -12.01
C GLY A 83 12.10 5.20 -12.42
N ARG A 84 12.77 4.37 -11.62
CA ARG A 84 12.99 2.94 -11.94
C ARG A 84 11.73 2.09 -11.85
N VAL A 85 10.79 2.48 -11.02
CA VAL A 85 9.47 1.86 -10.86
C VAL A 85 8.41 2.93 -10.69
N PRO A 86 7.13 2.66 -10.99
CA PRO A 86 6.02 3.56 -10.70
C PRO A 86 5.99 3.96 -9.22
N LEU A 87 5.79 5.25 -8.96
CA LEU A 87 5.86 5.81 -7.61
C LEU A 87 4.59 6.58 -7.26
N PHE A 88 3.95 6.18 -6.17
CA PHE A 88 2.74 6.78 -5.63
C PHE A 88 2.96 7.29 -4.21
N THR A 89 2.29 8.38 -3.86
CA THR A 89 2.16 8.82 -2.46
C THR A 89 0.80 8.38 -1.89
N ILE A 90 0.64 8.49 -0.57
CA ILE A 90 -0.65 8.34 0.10
C ILE A 90 -1.09 9.71 0.64
N ILE A 91 -2.30 10.13 0.29
CA ILE A 91 -2.92 11.39 0.73
C ILE A 91 -4.04 11.09 1.73
N LEU A 92 -3.87 11.56 2.95
CA LEU A 92 -4.78 11.35 4.09
C LEU A 92 -5.27 12.69 4.65
N GLU A 93 -5.52 13.66 3.79
CA GLU A 93 -5.89 15.01 4.18
C GLU A 93 -7.41 15.18 4.29
N SER A 94 -7.85 15.88 5.34
CA SER A 94 -9.25 16.33 5.44
C SER A 94 -9.48 17.65 4.67
N SER A 95 -8.45 18.39 4.35
CA SER A 95 -8.52 19.60 3.54
C SER A 95 -8.24 19.30 2.07
N ALA A 96 -9.22 19.51 1.19
CA ALA A 96 -9.04 19.37 -0.24
C ALA A 96 -7.93 20.28 -0.81
N LYS A 97 -7.73 21.47 -0.22
CA LYS A 97 -6.64 22.38 -0.61
C LYS A 97 -5.27 21.80 -0.28
N GLN A 98 -5.10 21.26 0.93
CA GLN A 98 -3.85 20.60 1.32
C GLN A 98 -3.58 19.34 0.48
N ALA A 99 -4.62 18.56 0.16
CA ALA A 99 -4.47 17.43 -0.76
C ALA A 99 -3.93 17.88 -2.12
N VAL A 100 -4.48 18.95 -2.70
CA VAL A 100 -4.01 19.52 -3.98
C VAL A 100 -2.57 20.04 -3.87
N GLU A 101 -2.21 20.74 -2.79
CA GLU A 101 -0.85 21.24 -2.57
C GLU A 101 0.17 20.10 -2.49
N LYS A 102 -0.16 19.04 -1.74
CA LYS A 102 0.69 17.84 -1.63
C LYS A 102 0.83 17.12 -2.99
N LEU A 103 -0.26 16.96 -3.73
CA LEU A 103 -0.22 16.38 -5.08
C LEU A 103 0.64 17.21 -6.04
N ALA A 104 0.51 18.53 -6.02
CA ALA A 104 1.33 19.41 -6.84
C ALA A 104 2.83 19.34 -6.48
N TYR A 105 3.14 19.13 -5.20
CA TYR A 105 4.53 18.94 -4.75
C TYR A 105 5.12 17.62 -5.26
N VAL A 106 4.44 16.50 -5.04
CA VAL A 106 4.96 15.20 -5.47
C VAL A 106 4.98 15.05 -6.99
N GLN A 107 4.06 15.69 -7.71
CA GLN A 107 4.11 15.78 -9.17
C GLN A 107 5.42 16.41 -9.66
N LYS A 108 5.90 17.49 -9.03
CA LYS A 108 7.19 18.13 -9.34
C LYS A 108 8.38 17.22 -9.06
N LEU A 109 8.24 16.29 -8.12
CA LEU A 109 9.25 15.28 -7.80
C LEU A 109 9.23 14.07 -8.74
N GLY A 110 8.28 13.99 -9.69
CA GLY A 110 8.19 12.90 -10.65
C GLY A 110 7.37 11.70 -10.18
N TYR A 111 6.48 11.88 -9.20
CA TYR A 111 5.50 10.83 -8.84
C TYR A 111 4.48 10.62 -9.95
N ASP A 112 4.02 9.38 -10.09
CA ASP A 112 3.05 8.98 -11.11
C ASP A 112 1.61 9.12 -10.62
N GLY A 113 1.37 9.09 -9.31
CA GLY A 113 0.02 9.19 -8.78
C GLY A 113 -0.04 9.22 -7.26
N ALA A 114 -1.25 9.06 -6.75
CA ALA A 114 -1.51 8.97 -5.32
C ALA A 114 -2.62 7.99 -4.99
N GLU A 115 -2.48 7.30 -3.85
CA GLU A 115 -3.59 6.71 -3.12
C GLU A 115 -4.26 7.82 -2.31
N ILE A 116 -5.59 7.91 -2.33
CA ILE A 116 -6.33 8.94 -1.60
C ILE A 116 -7.48 8.32 -0.81
N MET A 117 -7.57 8.70 0.45
CA MET A 117 -8.64 8.31 1.36
C MET A 117 -9.68 9.42 1.48
N ASN A 118 -10.94 9.05 1.75
CA ASN A 118 -11.94 10.06 2.06
C ASN A 118 -11.60 10.80 3.37
N PRO A 119 -12.02 12.07 3.51
CA PRO A 119 -11.78 12.85 4.71
C PRO A 119 -12.33 12.16 5.97
N SER A 120 -11.58 12.25 7.07
CA SER A 120 -11.97 11.64 8.36
C SER A 120 -12.87 12.54 9.20
N VAL A 121 -13.05 13.80 8.82
CA VAL A 121 -13.77 14.80 9.62
C VAL A 121 -15.00 15.28 8.87
N GLN A 122 -16.17 15.07 9.48
CA GLN A 122 -17.48 15.65 9.14
C GLN A 122 -18.07 15.37 7.75
N LEU A 123 -17.29 15.10 6.73
CA LEU A 123 -17.79 14.75 5.40
C LEU A 123 -18.17 13.27 5.37
N ARG A 124 -19.45 12.97 5.49
CA ARG A 124 -19.96 11.60 5.63
C ARG A 124 -20.97 11.18 4.57
N SER A 125 -21.58 12.13 3.87
CA SER A 125 -22.45 11.82 2.75
C SER A 125 -21.65 11.50 1.50
N ASP A 126 -22.18 10.64 0.66
CA ASP A 126 -21.58 10.29 -0.62
C ASP A 126 -21.36 11.53 -1.52
N ASP A 127 -22.28 12.50 -1.48
CA ASP A 127 -22.16 13.71 -2.30
C ASP A 127 -21.03 14.62 -1.81
N GLU A 128 -20.89 14.83 -0.49
CA GLU A 128 -19.77 15.61 0.06
C GLU A 128 -18.42 14.96 -0.22
N ILE A 129 -18.33 13.63 -0.10
CA ILE A 129 -17.10 12.89 -0.41
C ILE A 129 -16.82 12.95 -1.91
N PHE A 130 -17.86 12.83 -2.76
CA PHE A 130 -17.72 12.98 -4.21
C PHE A 130 -17.16 14.36 -4.58
N ASP A 131 -17.72 15.43 -4.00
CA ASP A 131 -17.29 16.80 -4.26
C ASP A 131 -15.85 17.04 -3.80
N PHE A 132 -15.46 16.47 -2.66
CA PHE A 132 -14.05 16.50 -2.20
C PHE A 132 -13.12 15.83 -3.22
N MET A 133 -13.43 14.60 -3.62
CA MET A 133 -12.61 13.83 -4.56
C MET A 133 -12.56 14.50 -5.94
N LYS A 134 -13.70 15.01 -6.42
CA LYS A 134 -13.77 15.75 -7.67
C LYS A 134 -12.94 17.03 -7.62
N TYR A 135 -13.04 17.81 -6.53
CA TYR A 135 -12.23 19.02 -6.34
C TYR A 135 -10.73 18.73 -6.48
N VAL A 136 -10.27 17.63 -5.86
CA VAL A 136 -8.87 17.19 -5.92
C VAL A 136 -8.50 16.73 -7.34
N ALA A 137 -9.32 15.86 -7.92
CA ALA A 137 -9.09 15.31 -9.26
C ALA A 137 -9.07 16.38 -10.35
N ASP A 138 -9.95 17.39 -10.27
CA ASP A 138 -10.00 18.48 -11.26
C ASP A 138 -8.72 19.34 -11.25
N ARG A 139 -7.98 19.34 -10.12
CA ARG A 139 -6.79 20.20 -9.90
C ARG A 139 -5.46 19.45 -9.92
N SER A 140 -5.49 18.14 -10.14
CA SER A 140 -4.28 17.32 -10.28
C SER A 140 -4.36 16.46 -11.53
N PRO A 141 -3.29 16.35 -12.33
CA PRO A 141 -3.24 15.42 -13.46
C PRO A 141 -2.86 14.00 -13.04
N LEU A 142 -2.45 13.80 -11.78
CA LEU A 142 -1.95 12.53 -11.27
C LEU A 142 -3.05 11.47 -11.21
N ALA A 143 -2.69 10.22 -11.50
CA ALA A 143 -3.56 9.07 -11.30
C ALA A 143 -3.92 8.91 -9.82
N LEU A 144 -5.20 8.76 -9.52
CA LEU A 144 -5.72 8.60 -8.19
C LEU A 144 -6.27 7.18 -7.98
N VAL A 145 -5.79 6.51 -6.95
CA VAL A 145 -6.31 5.25 -6.46
C VAL A 145 -7.08 5.52 -5.17
N LEU A 146 -8.36 5.23 -5.16
CA LEU A 146 -9.18 5.42 -3.97
C LEU A 146 -8.80 4.38 -2.90
N TYR A 147 -8.76 4.77 -1.64
CA TYR A 147 -8.63 3.82 -0.54
C TYR A 147 -9.98 3.69 0.18
N ARG A 148 -10.71 2.64 -0.14
CA ARG A 148 -11.99 2.31 0.50
C ARG A 148 -11.74 1.49 1.76
N THR A 149 -11.79 2.15 2.91
CA THR A 149 -11.52 1.57 4.23
C THR A 149 -12.43 2.20 5.30
N PRO A 150 -12.78 1.49 6.38
CA PRO A 150 -13.53 2.09 7.50
C PRO A 150 -12.69 3.03 8.38
N MET A 151 -11.38 3.12 8.17
CA MET A 151 -10.46 3.89 9.04
C MET A 151 -10.83 5.37 9.21
N PRO A 152 -11.33 6.10 8.19
CA PRO A 152 -11.77 7.49 8.39
C PRO A 152 -13.09 7.63 9.17
N GLY A 153 -13.69 6.54 9.64
CA GLY A 153 -14.97 6.54 10.34
C GLY A 153 -16.20 6.51 9.41
N THR A 154 -15.99 6.59 8.10
CA THR A 154 -17.04 6.43 7.08
C THR A 154 -16.49 5.58 5.95
N LEU A 155 -17.12 4.47 5.67
CA LEU A 155 -16.79 3.63 4.52
C LEU A 155 -17.53 4.18 3.29
N MET A 156 -16.79 4.57 2.24
CA MET A 156 -17.41 4.98 0.97
C MET A 156 -18.35 3.89 0.45
N SER A 157 -19.53 4.27 0.01
CA SER A 157 -20.48 3.32 -0.56
C SER A 157 -19.96 2.77 -1.91
N MET A 158 -20.46 1.63 -2.34
CA MET A 158 -20.14 1.10 -3.67
C MET A 158 -20.64 2.00 -4.78
N ASP A 159 -21.81 2.65 -4.58
CA ASP A 159 -22.36 3.59 -5.55
C ASP A 159 -21.49 4.82 -5.71
N LEU A 160 -20.92 5.33 -4.63
CA LEU A 160 -19.96 6.42 -4.66
C LEU A 160 -18.68 6.01 -5.43
N ILE A 161 -18.13 4.82 -5.17
CA ILE A 161 -16.94 4.34 -5.90
C ILE A 161 -17.23 4.26 -7.41
N VAL A 162 -18.39 3.74 -7.81
CA VAL A 162 -18.79 3.65 -9.21
C VAL A 162 -18.90 5.05 -9.85
N ARG A 163 -19.49 6.03 -9.13
CA ARG A 163 -19.55 7.44 -9.58
C ARG A 163 -18.15 8.05 -9.73
N LEU A 164 -17.26 7.83 -8.76
CA LEU A 164 -15.89 8.35 -8.78
C LEU A 164 -15.06 7.73 -9.91
N ALA A 165 -15.33 6.47 -10.27
CA ALA A 165 -14.66 5.78 -11.37
C ALA A 165 -14.90 6.46 -12.74
N GLU A 166 -15.93 7.30 -12.87
CA GLU A 166 -16.18 8.06 -14.12
C GLU A 166 -15.19 9.23 -14.30
N ILE A 167 -14.50 9.66 -13.26
CA ILE A 167 -13.48 10.72 -13.35
C ILE A 167 -12.22 10.14 -14.00
N ASP A 168 -11.71 10.81 -15.04
CA ASP A 168 -10.60 10.29 -15.87
C ASP A 168 -9.36 9.91 -15.07
N THR A 169 -8.97 10.74 -14.10
CA THR A 169 -7.78 10.50 -13.29
C THR A 169 -8.00 9.53 -12.12
N VAL A 170 -9.25 9.13 -11.82
CA VAL A 170 -9.53 8.11 -10.79
C VAL A 170 -9.47 6.75 -11.44
N VAL A 171 -8.32 6.09 -11.30
CA VAL A 171 -7.94 4.89 -12.08
C VAL A 171 -8.26 3.59 -11.40
N GLY A 172 -8.46 3.59 -10.08
CA GLY A 172 -8.73 2.35 -9.36
C GLY A 172 -9.09 2.57 -7.89
N VAL A 173 -9.30 1.46 -7.20
CA VAL A 173 -9.59 1.41 -5.76
C VAL A 173 -8.82 0.28 -5.08
N LYS A 174 -8.20 0.60 -3.95
CA LYS A 174 -7.77 -0.35 -2.93
C LYS A 174 -8.97 -0.68 -2.05
N GLN A 175 -9.47 -1.90 -2.17
CA GLN A 175 -10.69 -2.34 -1.52
C GLN A 175 -10.41 -2.92 -0.13
N GLY A 176 -10.19 -2.05 0.85
CA GLY A 176 -9.81 -2.40 2.23
C GLY A 176 -11.00 -2.49 3.21
N SER A 177 -12.18 -2.89 2.76
CA SER A 177 -13.36 -3.03 3.62
C SER A 177 -13.45 -4.36 4.36
N PHE A 178 -12.48 -5.26 4.15
CA PHE A 178 -12.47 -6.64 4.66
C PHE A 178 -13.63 -7.52 4.13
N SER A 179 -14.33 -7.09 3.09
CA SER A 179 -15.40 -7.83 2.42
C SER A 179 -14.98 -8.23 1.01
N ARG A 180 -14.71 -9.50 0.79
CA ARG A 180 -14.37 -10.05 -0.54
C ARG A 180 -15.53 -9.95 -1.53
N SER A 181 -16.76 -10.10 -1.06
CA SER A 181 -17.94 -9.91 -1.89
C SER A 181 -18.01 -8.50 -2.46
N ASP A 182 -17.61 -7.48 -1.68
CA ASP A 182 -17.55 -6.10 -2.15
C ASP A 182 -16.55 -5.94 -3.32
N THR A 183 -15.39 -6.60 -3.24
CA THR A 183 -14.39 -6.60 -4.32
C THR A 183 -14.99 -7.11 -5.62
N LEU A 184 -15.68 -8.26 -5.56
CA LEU A 184 -16.32 -8.87 -6.73
C LEU A 184 -17.47 -8.01 -7.28
N VAL A 185 -18.29 -7.44 -6.40
CA VAL A 185 -19.41 -6.56 -6.78
C VAL A 185 -18.89 -5.28 -7.44
N LEU A 186 -17.89 -4.62 -6.85
CA LEU A 186 -17.30 -3.42 -7.42
C LEU A 186 -16.69 -3.70 -8.80
N ARG A 187 -15.96 -4.80 -8.98
CA ARG A 187 -15.37 -5.18 -10.27
C ARG A 187 -16.42 -5.39 -11.37
N ARG A 188 -17.63 -5.84 -11.01
CA ARG A 188 -18.74 -6.00 -11.96
C ARG A 188 -19.49 -4.71 -12.24
N ARG A 189 -19.54 -3.78 -11.27
CA ARG A 189 -20.34 -2.55 -11.36
C ARG A 189 -19.55 -1.37 -11.92
N ALA A 190 -18.25 -1.30 -11.63
CA ALA A 190 -17.39 -0.28 -12.14
C ALA A 190 -17.12 -0.48 -13.64
N ARG A 191 -16.70 0.58 -14.30
CA ARG A 191 -16.31 0.54 -15.71
C ARG A 191 -15.13 -0.44 -15.91
N PRO A 192 -15.00 -1.07 -17.09
CA PRO A 192 -14.03 -2.16 -17.33
C PRO A 192 -12.57 -1.76 -17.19
N ASP A 193 -12.24 -0.48 -17.36
CA ASP A 193 -10.88 0.08 -17.24
C ASP A 193 -10.57 0.63 -15.85
N PHE A 194 -11.47 0.43 -14.87
CA PHE A 194 -11.26 0.79 -13.47
C PHE A 194 -10.71 -0.39 -12.68
N ILE A 195 -9.56 -0.22 -12.04
CA ILE A 195 -8.85 -1.29 -11.36
C ILE A 195 -9.36 -1.45 -9.92
N VAL A 196 -9.83 -2.64 -9.59
CA VAL A 196 -10.22 -2.99 -8.21
C VAL A 196 -9.16 -3.93 -7.64
N SER A 197 -8.41 -3.48 -6.63
CA SER A 197 -7.38 -4.25 -5.96
C SER A 197 -7.86 -4.73 -4.59
N GLU A 198 -7.72 -6.02 -4.33
CA GLU A 198 -7.85 -6.63 -3.02
C GLU A 198 -6.49 -6.54 -2.29
N PRO A 199 -6.38 -5.87 -1.12
CA PRO A 199 -5.10 -5.67 -0.47
C PRO A 199 -4.60 -6.86 0.36
N MET A 200 -5.46 -7.88 0.58
CA MET A 200 -5.10 -9.04 1.38
C MET A 200 -4.47 -10.13 0.52
N GLU A 201 -3.22 -10.44 0.78
CA GLU A 201 -2.46 -11.44 0.03
C GLU A 201 -3.09 -12.84 0.13
N SER A 202 -3.69 -13.20 1.26
CA SER A 202 -4.41 -14.47 1.44
C SER A 202 -5.52 -14.70 0.42
N PHE A 203 -6.01 -13.66 -0.23
CA PHE A 203 -7.04 -13.72 -1.25
C PHE A 203 -6.52 -13.45 -2.66
N PHE A 204 -5.23 -13.13 -2.80
CA PHE A 204 -4.72 -12.60 -4.06
C PHE A 204 -4.76 -13.62 -5.20
N LEU A 205 -4.52 -14.91 -4.92
CA LEU A 205 -4.64 -15.95 -5.96
C LEU A 205 -6.08 -16.06 -6.49
N ASP A 206 -7.08 -16.04 -5.59
CA ASP A 206 -8.49 -16.04 -5.97
C ASP A 206 -8.89 -14.72 -6.65
N ASP A 207 -8.32 -13.60 -6.22
CA ASP A 207 -8.56 -12.29 -6.82
C ASP A 207 -8.03 -12.23 -8.27
N LEU A 208 -6.84 -12.79 -8.52
CA LEU A 208 -6.29 -12.96 -9.87
C LEU A 208 -7.25 -13.76 -10.77
N ARG A 209 -7.81 -14.86 -10.24
CA ARG A 209 -8.78 -15.70 -10.96
C ARG A 209 -10.09 -14.95 -11.25
N ALA A 210 -10.46 -14.03 -10.39
CA ALA A 210 -11.64 -13.17 -10.54
C ALA A 210 -11.37 -11.89 -11.37
N GLY A 211 -10.18 -11.74 -11.97
CA GLY A 211 -9.81 -10.60 -12.82
C GLY A 211 -8.98 -9.53 -12.11
N GLY A 212 -8.52 -9.76 -10.89
CA GLY A 212 -7.51 -8.93 -10.23
C GLY A 212 -6.17 -8.99 -10.97
N GLN A 213 -5.32 -7.99 -10.74
CA GLN A 213 -4.04 -7.91 -11.44
C GLN A 213 -2.88 -7.36 -10.60
N VAL A 214 -3.20 -6.67 -9.50
CA VAL A 214 -2.22 -5.99 -8.66
C VAL A 214 -2.56 -6.18 -7.18
N LEU A 215 -1.55 -6.41 -6.36
CA LEU A 215 -1.61 -6.31 -4.91
C LEU A 215 -1.09 -4.92 -4.53
N TRP A 216 -2.00 -4.05 -4.10
CA TRP A 216 -1.74 -2.62 -3.99
C TRP A 216 -1.46 -2.16 -2.56
N ALA A 217 -0.40 -1.38 -2.39
CA ALA A 217 0.01 -0.73 -1.14
C ALA A 217 0.04 -1.69 0.05
N ALA A 218 0.62 -2.86 -0.16
CA ALA A 218 0.88 -3.88 0.83
C ALA A 218 2.39 -3.95 1.13
N PHE A 219 2.80 -4.91 1.92
CA PHE A 219 4.22 -5.21 2.18
C PHE A 219 4.47 -6.72 2.19
N TRP A 220 3.51 -7.48 1.72
CA TRP A 220 3.53 -8.95 1.74
C TRP A 220 4.69 -9.56 0.96
N TYR A 221 4.94 -9.03 -0.24
CA TYR A 221 5.99 -9.54 -1.10
C TYR A 221 7.36 -9.42 -0.42
N LEU A 222 7.62 -8.30 0.23
CA LEU A 222 8.85 -8.10 1.00
C LEU A 222 8.85 -8.91 2.30
N ALA A 223 7.72 -8.92 3.04
CA ALA A 223 7.59 -9.58 4.33
C ALA A 223 7.83 -11.09 4.30
N TYR A 224 7.59 -11.75 3.18
CA TYR A 224 7.90 -13.17 3.02
C TYR A 224 9.41 -13.51 2.98
N GLY A 225 10.29 -12.51 2.96
CA GLY A 225 11.72 -12.71 3.09
C GLY A 225 12.28 -13.73 2.11
N LYS A 226 12.85 -14.83 2.61
CA LYS A 226 13.40 -15.93 1.78
C LYS A 226 12.33 -16.68 0.98
N LEU A 227 11.07 -16.67 1.44
CA LEU A 227 9.94 -17.32 0.76
C LEU A 227 9.34 -16.47 -0.37
N ARG A 228 9.77 -15.21 -0.54
CA ARG A 228 9.29 -14.29 -1.58
C ARG A 228 9.22 -14.88 -2.99
N PRO A 229 10.19 -15.70 -3.46
CA PRO A 229 10.12 -16.30 -4.78
C PRO A 229 8.84 -17.11 -5.02
N LEU A 230 8.28 -17.77 -3.99
CA LEU A 230 7.00 -18.50 -4.10
C LEU A 230 5.84 -17.57 -4.42
N MET A 231 5.86 -16.34 -3.88
CA MET A 231 4.83 -15.35 -4.18
C MET A 231 4.90 -14.90 -5.65
N ARG A 232 6.09 -14.65 -6.17
CA ARG A 232 6.29 -14.33 -7.59
C ARG A 232 5.91 -15.51 -8.50
N GLU A 233 6.22 -16.73 -8.08
CA GLU A 233 5.88 -17.95 -8.81
C GLU A 233 4.36 -18.13 -8.94
N TYR A 234 3.60 -18.10 -7.82
CA TYR A 234 2.15 -18.26 -7.93
C TYR A 234 1.49 -17.13 -8.71
N TYR A 235 1.99 -15.90 -8.58
CA TYR A 235 1.51 -14.76 -9.37
C TYR A 235 1.70 -15.02 -10.87
N THR A 236 2.90 -15.41 -11.28
CA THR A 236 3.23 -15.68 -12.68
C THR A 236 2.40 -16.81 -13.26
N LEU A 237 2.25 -17.91 -12.51
CA LEU A 237 1.43 -19.05 -12.91
C LEU A 237 -0.07 -18.68 -12.99
N GLY A 238 -0.58 -17.90 -12.01
CA GLY A 238 -1.95 -17.41 -12.01
C GLY A 238 -2.24 -16.49 -13.19
N ARG A 239 -1.32 -15.57 -13.51
CA ARG A 239 -1.44 -14.70 -14.69
C ARG A 239 -1.42 -15.48 -16.01
N ALA A 240 -0.78 -16.62 -16.04
CA ALA A 240 -0.78 -17.54 -17.18
C ALA A 240 -2.01 -18.51 -17.21
N GLY A 241 -2.95 -18.39 -16.25
CA GLY A 241 -4.10 -19.27 -16.13
C GLY A 241 -3.79 -20.69 -15.62
N ARG A 242 -2.58 -20.93 -15.13
CA ARG A 242 -2.10 -22.23 -14.63
C ARG A 242 -2.45 -22.40 -13.15
N TRP A 243 -3.75 -22.40 -12.85
CA TRP A 243 -4.28 -22.30 -11.48
C TRP A 243 -3.87 -23.43 -10.56
N GLU A 244 -3.91 -24.69 -11.02
CA GLU A 244 -3.53 -25.86 -10.21
C GLU A 244 -2.02 -25.83 -9.86
N GLU A 245 -1.20 -25.32 -10.76
CA GLU A 245 0.23 -25.15 -10.51
C GLU A 245 0.50 -23.98 -9.59
N ALA A 246 -0.21 -22.84 -9.76
CA ALA A 246 -0.09 -21.67 -8.92
C ALA A 246 -0.48 -21.95 -7.46
N ARG A 247 -1.39 -22.89 -7.24
CA ARG A 247 -1.84 -23.30 -5.91
C ARG A 247 -0.71 -23.85 -5.04
N LYS A 248 0.24 -24.60 -5.61
CA LYS A 248 1.34 -25.21 -4.85
C LYS A 248 2.24 -24.18 -4.13
N PRO A 249 2.87 -23.22 -4.84
CA PRO A 249 3.66 -22.18 -4.16
C PRO A 249 2.80 -21.28 -3.26
N TRP A 250 1.51 -21.04 -3.59
CA TRP A 250 0.60 -20.30 -2.74
C TRP A 250 0.31 -21.03 -1.41
N GLU A 251 0.08 -22.35 -1.44
CA GLU A 251 -0.10 -23.19 -0.24
C GLU A 251 1.20 -23.30 0.58
N ALA A 252 2.37 -23.31 -0.05
CA ALA A 252 3.64 -23.35 0.63
C ALA A 252 3.91 -22.09 1.49
N LEU A 253 3.27 -20.96 1.18
CA LEU A 253 3.31 -19.74 2.00
C LEU A 253 2.37 -19.79 3.21
N GLN A 254 1.45 -20.77 3.27
CA GLN A 254 0.38 -20.80 4.28
C GLN A 254 0.86 -20.69 5.73
N PRO A 255 1.93 -21.37 6.19
CA PRO A 255 2.40 -21.25 7.56
C PRO A 255 2.82 -19.82 7.93
N ALA A 256 3.54 -19.13 7.04
CA ALA A 256 3.95 -17.74 7.26
C ALA A 256 2.76 -16.77 7.17
N ARG A 257 1.82 -17.02 6.26
CA ARG A 257 0.60 -16.25 6.09
C ARG A 257 -0.28 -16.29 7.34
N VAL A 258 -0.57 -17.49 7.86
CA VAL A 258 -1.38 -17.66 9.07
C VAL A 258 -0.72 -16.96 10.24
N PHE A 259 0.58 -17.12 10.43
CA PHE A 259 1.31 -16.46 11.48
C PHE A 259 1.16 -14.93 11.44
N PHE A 260 1.27 -14.35 10.24
CA PHE A 260 1.07 -12.92 10.06
C PHE A 260 -0.38 -12.49 10.34
N GLU A 261 -1.35 -13.24 9.81
CA GLU A 261 -2.79 -12.93 9.98
C GLU A 261 -3.23 -13.06 11.44
N ASP A 262 -2.70 -14.01 12.18
CA ASP A 262 -2.94 -14.12 13.63
C ASP A 262 -2.44 -12.87 14.37
N LEU A 263 -1.24 -12.40 14.02
CA LEU A 263 -0.70 -11.15 14.58
C LEU A 263 -1.55 -9.93 14.20
N ALA A 264 -2.01 -9.86 12.96
CA ALA A 264 -2.88 -8.78 12.47
C ALA A 264 -4.26 -8.81 13.14
N THR A 265 -4.80 -10.01 13.38
CA THR A 265 -6.09 -10.21 14.06
C THR A 265 -6.02 -9.75 15.52
N ASP A 266 -4.94 -10.05 16.22
CA ASP A 266 -4.72 -9.58 17.60
C ASP A 266 -4.69 -8.04 17.67
N MET A 267 -4.08 -7.38 16.72
CA MET A 267 -4.09 -5.92 16.63
C MET A 267 -5.50 -5.36 16.45
N ALA A 268 -6.27 -5.95 15.54
CA ALA A 268 -7.64 -5.52 15.27
C ALA A 268 -8.54 -5.70 16.50
N ARG A 269 -8.38 -6.82 17.22
CA ARG A 269 -9.15 -7.11 18.45
C ARG A 269 -8.82 -6.16 19.58
N THR A 270 -7.56 -5.77 19.72
CA THR A 270 -7.10 -4.90 20.81
C THR A 270 -7.22 -3.42 20.50
N GLY A 271 -7.56 -3.06 19.25
CA GLY A 271 -7.60 -1.67 18.79
C GLY A 271 -6.22 -1.01 18.71
N THR A 272 -5.14 -1.80 18.78
CA THR A 272 -3.76 -1.31 18.83
C THR A 272 -3.13 -1.31 17.45
N TYR A 273 -3.77 -0.68 16.47
CA TYR A 273 -3.26 -0.61 15.09
C TYR A 273 -1.81 -0.07 14.99
N ALA A 274 -1.45 0.85 15.86
CA ALA A 274 -0.07 1.34 15.94
C ALA A 274 0.92 0.25 16.36
N SER A 275 0.51 -0.77 17.10
CA SER A 275 1.38 -1.89 17.50
C SER A 275 1.77 -2.77 16.32
N HIS A 276 1.03 -2.73 15.20
CA HIS A 276 1.41 -3.40 13.97
C HIS A 276 2.78 -2.94 13.48
N ILE A 277 3.01 -1.65 13.46
CA ILE A 277 4.31 -1.08 13.05
C ILE A 277 5.41 -1.52 14.01
N ALA A 278 5.12 -1.55 15.32
CA ALA A 278 6.05 -2.03 16.33
C ALA A 278 6.50 -3.49 16.13
N MET A 279 5.62 -4.33 15.55
CA MET A 279 5.94 -5.71 15.19
C MET A 279 6.61 -5.82 13.83
N MET A 280 6.12 -5.06 12.85
CA MET A 280 6.60 -5.17 11.47
C MET A 280 8.02 -4.60 11.30
N LYS A 281 8.42 -3.57 12.05
CA LYS A 281 9.80 -3.08 11.99
C LYS A 281 10.82 -4.15 12.39
N PRO A 282 10.73 -4.83 13.55
CA PRO A 282 11.60 -5.97 13.84
C PRO A 282 11.52 -7.13 12.85
N TRP A 283 10.34 -7.36 12.25
CA TRP A 283 10.18 -8.32 11.16
C TRP A 283 11.04 -7.94 9.95
N MET A 284 10.93 -6.70 9.50
CA MET A 284 11.71 -6.19 8.35
C MET A 284 13.21 -6.28 8.63
N GLU A 285 13.65 -5.95 9.84
CA GLU A 285 15.05 -6.11 10.25
C GLU A 285 15.51 -7.56 10.20
N ALA A 286 14.68 -8.51 10.66
CA ALA A 286 15.00 -9.93 10.63
C ALA A 286 15.20 -10.48 9.20
N ILE A 287 14.51 -9.91 8.23
CA ILE A 287 14.66 -10.25 6.80
C ILE A 287 15.66 -9.35 6.06
N GLY A 288 16.39 -8.51 6.82
CA GLY A 288 17.54 -7.75 6.34
C GLY A 288 17.21 -6.36 5.80
N PHE A 289 16.11 -5.74 6.20
CA PHE A 289 15.81 -4.34 5.93
C PHE A 289 15.86 -3.52 7.22
N PRO A 290 16.99 -2.86 7.52
CA PRO A 290 17.08 -1.97 8.68
C PRO A 290 16.06 -0.83 8.55
N VAL A 291 15.22 -0.67 9.57
CA VAL A 291 14.16 0.36 9.61
C VAL A 291 14.14 1.11 10.93
N GLY A 292 14.98 0.72 11.89
CA GLY A 292 15.14 1.40 13.18
C GLY A 292 13.90 1.33 14.07
N PRO A 293 13.88 2.16 15.12
CA PRO A 293 12.81 2.16 16.11
C PRO A 293 11.49 2.72 15.53
N VAL A 294 10.39 2.44 16.23
CA VAL A 294 9.14 3.19 16.05
C VAL A 294 9.24 4.54 16.75
N LEU A 295 8.50 5.53 16.24
CA LEU A 295 8.45 6.87 16.83
C LEU A 295 7.31 7.00 17.85
N PRO A 296 7.50 7.81 18.92
CA PRO A 296 6.42 8.13 19.86
C PRO A 296 5.19 8.67 19.14
N PRO A 297 3.95 8.40 19.63
CA PRO A 297 3.66 7.69 20.89
C PRO A 297 3.62 6.16 20.77
N VAL A 298 3.98 5.57 19.64
CA VAL A 298 4.01 4.12 19.45
C VAL A 298 5.10 3.52 20.34
N ARG A 299 4.76 2.44 21.04
CA ARG A 299 5.71 1.71 21.87
C ARG A 299 6.31 0.57 21.09
N GLY A 300 7.64 0.47 21.08
CA GLY A 300 8.34 -0.68 20.51
C GLY A 300 8.05 -1.99 21.26
N LEU A 301 8.32 -3.11 20.61
CA LEU A 301 8.21 -4.41 21.27
C LEU A 301 9.24 -4.54 22.41
N PRO A 302 8.85 -5.16 23.55
CA PRO A 302 9.82 -5.62 24.55
C PRO A 302 10.85 -6.58 23.92
N ALA A 303 12.08 -6.59 24.45
CA ALA A 303 13.18 -7.37 23.90
C ALA A 303 12.83 -8.87 23.75
N GLU A 304 12.24 -9.46 24.80
CA GLU A 304 11.80 -10.86 24.78
C GLU A 304 10.80 -11.15 23.64
N ARG A 305 9.85 -10.23 23.41
CA ARG A 305 8.85 -10.39 22.34
C ARG A 305 9.48 -10.24 20.95
N ARG A 306 10.48 -9.37 20.82
CA ARG A 306 11.27 -9.22 19.59
C ARG A 306 12.06 -10.48 19.28
N GLU A 307 12.75 -11.05 20.28
CA GLU A 307 13.51 -12.29 20.14
C GLU A 307 12.59 -13.45 19.74
N TRP A 308 11.45 -13.59 20.40
CA TRP A 308 10.43 -14.57 20.05
C TRP A 308 9.98 -14.42 18.58
N LEU A 309 9.69 -13.19 18.12
CA LEU A 309 9.28 -12.93 16.74
C LEU A 309 10.33 -13.40 15.75
N VAL A 310 11.60 -13.03 15.98
CA VAL A 310 12.72 -13.42 15.11
C VAL A 310 12.89 -14.95 15.07
N ASP A 311 12.75 -15.62 16.21
CA ASP A 311 12.79 -17.08 16.29
C ASP A 311 11.66 -17.74 15.48
N GLN A 312 10.41 -17.21 15.58
CA GLN A 312 9.31 -17.72 14.76
C GLN A 312 9.57 -17.52 13.26
N LEU A 313 10.08 -16.37 12.84
CA LEU A 313 10.41 -16.11 11.43
C LEU A 313 11.47 -17.06 10.88
N LYS A 314 12.47 -17.42 11.70
CA LYS A 314 13.48 -18.44 11.34
C LYS A 314 12.86 -19.83 11.21
N LYS A 315 11.98 -20.23 12.14
CA LYS A 315 11.29 -21.53 12.10
C LYS A 315 10.37 -21.65 10.88
N LEU A 316 9.79 -20.54 10.44
CA LEU A 316 8.94 -20.46 9.26
C LEU A 316 9.74 -20.37 7.95
N GLY A 317 11.07 -20.23 8.01
CA GLY A 317 11.92 -20.06 6.84
C GLY A 317 11.81 -18.68 6.17
N VAL A 318 11.24 -17.69 6.85
CA VAL A 318 11.09 -16.32 6.37
C VAL A 318 12.39 -15.52 6.52
N ALA A 319 13.06 -15.66 7.68
CA ALA A 319 14.31 -14.97 8.02
C ALA A 319 15.55 -15.85 7.85
#